data_a763ae20fca48d57b7035f464946b179
#
_entry.id   a763ae20fca48d57b7035f464946b179
#
_cell.length_a   1.000
_cell.length_b   1.000
_cell.length_c   1.000
_cell.angle_alpha   90.00
_cell.angle_beta   90.00
_cell.angle_gamma   90.00
#
_symmetry.space_group_name_H-M   'P 1'
#
loop_
_entity.id
_entity.type
_entity.pdbx_description
1 polymer ?
#
loop_
_entity_poly.entity_id
_entity_poly.type
_entity_poly.pdbx_seq_one_letter_code
_entity_poly.pdbx_strand_id
1 'polypeptide(L)'
;MKKQTKNLIGRRRFLQTLAATGAATSFSLWPNFTPLSHAQSHHPDAPDRYYIFCYFPGGWDVLLSLDPRDPAVFTNGNLRSTQIQPGYELLQNTDGRLIESGGITFGPHIGELANHASRISVVRGMSMDTLTHEVGRRRFLTGKAPSGLQARGSSAATWLASHFGGQEPIPNLAVQVESYNKGLENYATALSANSVSDLLRALRPAEPNVSARVMQQLNARLSDAALCPRSQRSSLWQSAEASRKKAREMVVGNYGDAFDFRANTLEMQALRTRFGFNQNQTNSPEVRGAMAVQAITTGISRCVSLSVCGGLDTHFDDWQTNQGANQEQGFRVVSRIIEELDARQYGDSGESWLDRTVIVGFSEFTRTPLINTRGGRDHALMNACFLAGGSVRGGTVIGRSSDVGMQPTTTNLYTGEFDQDGEVIRPEHVLQTLFDEVGIGEEPDLRVPECRGDLLDPCEQRIAIPRLLRS
;
A
#
# COMPACT_ATOMS: atom_id res chain seq x y z
N MET A 1 -4.25 42.93 0.25
CA MET A 1 -4.58 41.54 0.62
C MET A 1 -3.25 40.75 0.77
N LYS A 2 -2.79 40.56 2.00
CA LYS A 2 -1.54 39.82 2.29
C LYS A 2 -1.88 38.31 2.32
N LYS A 3 -1.28 37.52 1.43
CA LYS A 3 -1.31 36.05 1.48
C LYS A 3 -0.55 35.58 2.71
N GLN A 4 -1.24 35.01 3.67
CA GLN A 4 -0.61 34.25 4.75
C GLN A 4 -0.17 32.88 4.18
N THR A 5 1.12 32.71 3.95
CA THR A 5 1.74 31.41 3.74
C THR A 5 1.74 30.66 5.07
N LYS A 6 0.89 29.63 5.21
CA LYS A 6 0.96 28.69 6.32
C LYS A 6 2.26 27.87 6.19
N ASN A 7 3.25 28.19 6.99
CA ASN A 7 4.44 27.36 7.16
C ASN A 7 4.04 26.05 7.84
N LEU A 8 3.83 25.02 7.05
CA LEU A 8 3.80 23.65 7.53
C LEU A 8 5.23 23.30 7.99
N ILE A 9 5.40 23.17 9.29
CA ILE A 9 6.66 22.69 9.88
C ILE A 9 6.82 21.24 9.43
N GLY A 10 7.71 21.02 8.46
CA GLY A 10 7.98 19.68 7.95
C GLY A 10 8.50 18.78 9.08
N ARG A 11 8.20 17.48 9.01
CA ARG A 11 8.62 16.43 9.96
C ARG A 11 10.10 16.50 10.34
N ARG A 12 10.95 16.93 9.42
CA ARG A 12 12.38 17.17 9.66
C ARG A 12 12.63 18.20 10.76
N ARG A 13 11.87 19.31 10.79
CA ARG A 13 11.95 20.30 11.89
C ARG A 13 11.38 19.73 13.19
N PHE A 14 10.35 18.91 13.13
CA PHE A 14 9.79 18.23 14.28
C PHE A 14 10.78 17.25 14.90
N LEU A 15 11.42 16.39 14.11
CA LEU A 15 12.46 15.46 14.56
C LEU A 15 13.74 16.21 15.04
N GLN A 16 14.13 17.27 14.35
CA GLN A 16 15.24 18.12 14.78
C GLN A 16 14.93 18.88 16.08
N THR A 17 13.69 19.30 16.28
CA THR A 17 13.24 19.97 17.51
C THR A 17 13.14 18.97 18.67
N LEU A 18 12.66 17.74 18.45
CA LEU A 18 12.67 16.66 19.44
C LEU A 18 14.08 16.21 19.82
N ALA A 19 15.02 16.24 18.87
CA ALA A 19 16.41 15.91 19.13
C ALA A 19 17.19 17.05 19.80
N ALA A 20 16.84 18.31 19.55
CA ALA A 20 17.57 19.50 19.98
C ALA A 20 17.01 20.20 21.22
N THR A 21 15.68 20.09 21.44
CA THR A 21 15.05 20.78 22.57
C THR A 21 14.23 19.78 23.35
N GLY A 22 14.56 19.44 24.54
CA GLY A 22 13.70 18.69 25.46
C GLY A 22 12.34 19.39 25.74
N ALA A 23 11.70 19.91 24.69
CA ALA A 23 10.53 20.77 24.77
C ALA A 23 9.26 19.94 25.03
N ALA A 24 9.01 19.69 26.32
CA ALA A 24 7.70 19.27 26.83
C ALA A 24 6.62 20.37 26.74
N THR A 25 6.90 21.52 26.10
CA THR A 25 6.03 22.71 26.21
C THR A 25 5.25 23.10 24.95
N SER A 26 5.39 22.41 23.83
CA SER A 26 4.68 22.80 22.59
C SER A 26 3.51 21.90 22.19
N PHE A 27 3.00 21.03 23.06
CA PHE A 27 1.88 20.13 22.75
C PHE A 27 0.48 20.68 23.07
N SER A 28 0.37 21.92 23.51
CA SER A 28 -0.93 22.51 23.90
C SER A 28 -1.79 23.05 22.76
N LEU A 29 -1.44 22.83 21.49
CA LEU A 29 -2.15 23.39 20.34
C LEU A 29 -2.97 22.39 19.51
N TRP A 30 -3.18 21.15 19.98
CA TRP A 30 -4.10 20.21 19.33
C TRP A 30 -5.19 19.77 20.31
N PRO A 31 -6.35 20.44 20.30
CA PRO A 31 -7.53 19.95 21.01
C PRO A 31 -8.07 18.71 20.27
N ASN A 32 -8.37 17.65 21.00
CA ASN A 32 -9.02 16.41 20.58
C ASN A 32 -8.12 15.23 20.13
N PHE A 33 -6.91 15.08 20.63
CA PHE A 33 -6.24 13.78 20.60
C PHE A 33 -6.53 13.04 21.91
N THR A 34 -7.51 12.15 21.91
CA THR A 34 -7.54 11.03 22.87
C THR A 34 -6.63 9.95 22.30
N PRO A 35 -5.46 9.68 22.88
CA PRO A 35 -4.68 8.52 22.51
C PRO A 35 -5.48 7.29 22.92
N LEU A 36 -5.93 6.51 21.94
CA LEU A 36 -6.33 5.14 22.22
C LEU A 36 -5.06 4.42 22.71
N SER A 37 -5.02 4.09 23.99
CA SER A 37 -3.96 3.26 24.56
C SER A 37 -4.19 1.82 24.10
N HIS A 38 -3.76 1.51 22.88
CA HIS A 38 -3.64 0.13 22.47
C HIS A 38 -2.34 -0.38 23.09
N ALA A 39 -2.45 -1.09 24.19
CA ALA A 39 -1.38 -1.96 24.65
C ALA A 39 -1.00 -2.85 23.48
N GLN A 40 0.30 -3.02 23.20
CA GLN A 40 0.79 -3.99 22.23
C GLN A 40 0.26 -5.36 22.60
N SER A 41 -0.93 -5.70 22.14
CA SER A 41 -1.43 -7.05 22.15
C SER A 41 -0.82 -7.74 20.95
N HIS A 42 0.44 -8.20 21.07
CA HIS A 42 0.88 -9.30 20.25
C HIS A 42 -0.13 -10.43 20.50
N HIS A 43 -0.94 -10.71 19.49
CA HIS A 43 -1.71 -11.95 19.51
C HIS A 43 -0.65 -13.04 19.43
N PRO A 44 -0.42 -13.88 20.47
CA PRO A 44 0.73 -14.79 20.52
C PRO A 44 0.73 -15.80 19.38
N ASP A 45 -0.41 -16.01 18.74
CA ASP A 45 -0.62 -16.95 17.64
C ASP A 45 -0.69 -16.26 16.26
N ALA A 46 -0.51 -14.93 16.18
CA ALA A 46 -0.54 -14.22 14.90
C ALA A 46 0.69 -14.59 14.07
N PRO A 47 0.52 -14.87 12.77
CA PRO A 47 1.65 -15.17 11.90
C PRO A 47 2.55 -13.93 11.75
N ASP A 48 3.87 -14.15 11.71
CA ASP A 48 4.82 -13.07 11.47
C ASP A 48 4.78 -12.67 9.99
N ARG A 49 4.15 -11.51 9.70
CA ARG A 49 3.88 -11.02 8.35
C ARG A 49 4.49 -9.65 8.10
N TYR A 50 4.90 -9.44 6.87
CA TYR A 50 5.34 -8.18 6.29
C TYR A 50 4.41 -7.78 5.15
N TYR A 51 4.33 -6.47 4.84
CA TYR A 51 3.36 -5.97 3.87
C TYR A 51 3.96 -4.96 2.92
N ILE A 52 3.67 -5.12 1.63
CA ILE A 52 4.04 -4.17 0.58
C ILE A 52 2.78 -3.75 -0.18
N PHE A 53 2.44 -2.46 -0.11
CA PHE A 53 1.31 -1.87 -0.84
C PHE A 53 1.82 -1.17 -2.10
N CYS A 54 1.56 -1.77 -3.26
CA CYS A 54 1.98 -1.31 -4.58
C CYS A 54 0.86 -0.50 -5.23
N TYR A 55 1.02 0.82 -5.26
CA TYR A 55 0.04 1.73 -5.82
C TYR A 55 0.33 2.05 -7.28
N PHE A 56 -0.70 1.94 -8.13
CA PHE A 56 -0.72 2.27 -9.55
C PHE A 56 -1.49 3.58 -9.75
N PRO A 57 -0.84 4.76 -9.67
CA PRO A 57 -1.51 6.06 -9.66
C PRO A 57 -2.05 6.46 -11.03
N GLY A 58 -3.27 6.99 -11.02
CA GLY A 58 -3.92 7.57 -12.18
C GLY A 58 -5.09 6.75 -12.73
N GLY A 59 -5.51 5.68 -12.06
CA GLY A 59 -6.60 4.82 -12.51
C GLY A 59 -6.16 3.87 -13.62
N TRP A 60 -5.81 2.66 -13.25
CA TRP A 60 -5.42 1.64 -14.22
C TRP A 60 -6.58 1.18 -15.11
N ASP A 61 -6.28 0.64 -16.27
CA ASP A 61 -7.27 0.02 -17.16
C ASP A 61 -7.22 -1.50 -16.95
N VAL A 62 -8.19 -2.05 -16.24
CA VAL A 62 -8.22 -3.48 -15.92
C VAL A 62 -8.51 -4.37 -17.12
N LEU A 63 -9.09 -3.83 -18.20
CA LEU A 63 -9.22 -4.56 -19.46
C LEU A 63 -7.85 -4.94 -20.02
N LEU A 64 -6.87 -4.07 -19.83
CA LEU A 64 -5.50 -4.30 -20.32
C LEU A 64 -4.71 -5.25 -19.42
N SER A 65 -5.26 -5.64 -18.25
CA SER A 65 -4.50 -6.38 -17.24
C SER A 65 -5.33 -7.42 -16.47
N LEU A 66 -6.01 -7.02 -15.39
CA LEU A 66 -6.54 -7.93 -14.38
C LEU A 66 -7.94 -8.47 -14.69
N ASP A 67 -8.75 -7.78 -15.51
CA ASP A 67 -10.13 -8.18 -15.84
C ASP A 67 -10.41 -8.00 -17.34
N PRO A 68 -9.70 -8.76 -18.21
CA PRO A 68 -9.81 -8.63 -19.63
C PRO A 68 -11.15 -9.15 -20.18
N ARG A 69 -11.42 -8.81 -21.42
CA ARG A 69 -12.52 -9.37 -22.20
C ARG A 69 -12.01 -9.93 -23.52
N ASP A 70 -12.54 -11.07 -23.93
CA ASP A 70 -12.20 -11.71 -25.20
C ASP A 70 -12.66 -10.84 -26.38
N PRO A 71 -11.75 -10.32 -27.23
CA PRO A 71 -12.13 -9.48 -28.36
C PRO A 71 -12.92 -10.24 -29.43
N ALA A 72 -12.90 -11.58 -29.43
CA ALA A 72 -13.75 -12.38 -30.29
C ALA A 72 -15.21 -12.38 -29.84
N VAL A 73 -15.47 -12.19 -28.54
CA VAL A 73 -16.81 -12.11 -27.95
C VAL A 73 -17.29 -10.68 -27.86
N PHE A 74 -16.43 -9.76 -27.41
CA PHE A 74 -16.76 -8.34 -27.23
C PHE A 74 -16.27 -7.54 -28.45
N THR A 75 -17.11 -7.45 -29.45
CA THR A 75 -16.79 -6.89 -30.77
C THR A 75 -17.48 -5.54 -30.99
N ASN A 76 -17.02 -4.80 -32.00
CA ASN A 76 -17.71 -3.57 -32.41
C ASN A 76 -19.17 -3.83 -32.87
N GLY A 77 -19.50 -5.07 -33.31
CA GLY A 77 -20.86 -5.46 -33.73
C GLY A 77 -21.84 -5.52 -32.57
N ASN A 78 -21.42 -5.86 -31.37
CA ASN A 78 -22.25 -5.93 -30.17
C ASN A 78 -21.96 -4.82 -29.13
N LEU A 79 -21.15 -3.84 -29.47
CA LEU A 79 -20.75 -2.75 -28.59
C LEU A 79 -21.94 -2.02 -27.95
N ARG A 80 -23.03 -1.83 -28.71
CA ARG A 80 -24.25 -1.16 -28.22
C ARG A 80 -24.92 -1.91 -27.07
N SER A 81 -24.89 -3.24 -27.10
CA SER A 81 -25.51 -4.09 -26.08
C SER A 81 -24.60 -4.40 -24.92
N THR A 82 -23.31 -4.60 -25.17
CA THR A 82 -22.32 -4.92 -24.12
C THR A 82 -21.77 -3.68 -23.43
N GLN A 83 -21.69 -2.56 -24.12
CA GLN A 83 -21.01 -1.33 -23.64
C GLN A 83 -19.56 -1.60 -23.21
N ILE A 84 -18.90 -2.57 -23.85
CA ILE A 84 -17.51 -2.95 -23.59
C ILE A 84 -16.79 -2.98 -24.94
N GLN A 85 -15.71 -2.20 -25.02
CA GLN A 85 -14.80 -2.13 -26.15
C GLN A 85 -13.41 -2.47 -25.65
N PRO A 86 -12.88 -3.70 -25.82
CA PRO A 86 -11.53 -4.05 -25.42
C PRO A 86 -10.48 -3.13 -26.03
N GLY A 87 -10.58 -2.86 -27.33
CA GLY A 87 -9.74 -1.89 -28.03
C GLY A 87 -8.27 -2.33 -28.13
N TYR A 88 -7.99 -3.62 -27.99
CA TYR A 88 -6.59 -4.14 -28.00
C TYR A 88 -5.90 -3.90 -29.33
N GLU A 89 -6.66 -3.84 -30.44
CA GLU A 89 -6.17 -3.54 -31.79
C GLU A 89 -5.68 -2.10 -31.96
N LEU A 90 -6.01 -1.21 -31.03
CA LEU A 90 -5.59 0.20 -31.04
C LEU A 90 -4.31 0.42 -30.25
N LEU A 91 -3.92 -0.56 -29.42
CA LEU A 91 -2.76 -0.44 -28.55
C LEU A 91 -1.46 -0.51 -29.35
N GLN A 92 -0.50 0.28 -28.95
CA GLN A 92 0.86 0.21 -29.47
C GLN A 92 1.72 -0.74 -28.60
N ASN A 93 2.72 -1.35 -29.20
CA ASN A 93 3.71 -2.20 -28.52
C ASN A 93 3.14 -3.50 -27.88
N THR A 94 2.01 -4.01 -28.38
CA THR A 94 1.47 -5.32 -28.00
C THR A 94 0.80 -5.96 -29.23
N ASP A 95 0.67 -7.30 -29.21
CA ASP A 95 -0.13 -8.04 -30.20
C ASP A 95 -1.61 -8.16 -29.79
N GLY A 96 -1.99 -7.59 -28.65
CA GLY A 96 -3.34 -7.54 -28.14
C GLY A 96 -3.89 -8.88 -27.63
N ARG A 97 -3.04 -9.91 -27.50
CA ARG A 97 -3.47 -11.23 -27.05
C ARG A 97 -3.67 -11.29 -25.55
N LEU A 98 -4.68 -12.05 -25.14
CA LEU A 98 -4.88 -12.42 -23.75
C LEU A 98 -3.80 -13.42 -23.31
N ILE A 99 -3.42 -13.36 -22.04
CA ILE A 99 -2.36 -14.18 -21.45
C ILE A 99 -2.99 -15.13 -20.44
N GLU A 100 -2.94 -16.43 -20.73
CA GLU A 100 -3.39 -17.47 -19.82
C GLU A 100 -2.21 -17.94 -18.96
N SER A 101 -2.32 -17.82 -17.64
CA SER A 101 -1.29 -18.30 -16.72
C SER A 101 -1.88 -18.70 -15.37
N GLY A 102 -1.50 -19.88 -14.88
CA GLY A 102 -1.89 -20.37 -13.55
C GLY A 102 -3.39 -20.43 -13.27
N GLY A 103 -4.22 -20.60 -14.32
CA GLY A 103 -5.67 -20.61 -14.23
C GLY A 103 -6.31 -19.22 -14.25
N ILE A 104 -5.55 -18.19 -14.52
CA ILE A 104 -6.02 -16.79 -14.62
C ILE A 104 -5.81 -16.29 -16.03
N THR A 105 -6.88 -15.74 -16.64
CA THR A 105 -6.81 -14.98 -17.88
C THR A 105 -6.48 -13.53 -17.58
N PHE A 106 -5.40 -13.02 -18.16
CA PHE A 106 -4.95 -11.64 -18.03
C PHE A 106 -5.06 -10.90 -19.37
N GLY A 107 -5.09 -9.58 -19.31
CA GLY A 107 -5.01 -8.69 -20.45
C GLY A 107 -3.58 -8.58 -21.03
N PRO A 108 -3.45 -7.96 -22.22
CA PRO A 108 -2.19 -7.96 -22.99
C PRO A 108 -1.03 -7.22 -22.31
N HIS A 109 -1.29 -6.38 -21.33
CA HIS A 109 -0.28 -5.58 -20.63
C HIS A 109 -0.04 -6.00 -19.16
N ILE A 110 -0.34 -7.25 -18.81
CA ILE A 110 0.04 -7.80 -17.49
C ILE A 110 1.56 -8.04 -17.40
N GLY A 111 2.22 -8.26 -18.54
CA GLY A 111 3.65 -8.46 -18.63
C GLY A 111 4.15 -9.64 -17.81
N GLU A 112 5.34 -9.51 -17.25
CA GLU A 112 6.05 -10.55 -16.50
C GLU A 112 5.31 -10.99 -15.23
N LEU A 113 4.37 -10.19 -14.72
CA LEU A 113 3.59 -10.57 -13.52
C LEU A 113 2.80 -11.86 -13.74
N ALA A 114 2.38 -12.17 -14.97
CA ALA A 114 1.72 -13.42 -15.32
C ALA A 114 2.53 -14.68 -14.96
N ASN A 115 3.87 -14.59 -14.95
CA ASN A 115 4.75 -15.69 -14.58
C ASN A 115 4.57 -16.12 -13.11
N HIS A 116 4.02 -15.26 -12.28
CA HIS A 116 3.79 -15.49 -10.87
C HIS A 116 2.33 -15.81 -10.53
N ALA A 117 1.48 -16.13 -11.51
CA ALA A 117 0.06 -16.40 -11.32
C ALA A 117 -0.24 -17.43 -10.22
N SER A 118 0.61 -18.45 -10.06
CA SER A 118 0.50 -19.45 -8.98
C SER A 118 0.71 -18.89 -7.56
N ARG A 119 1.17 -17.65 -7.43
CA ARG A 119 1.37 -16.92 -6.17
C ARG A 119 0.43 -15.73 -6.02
N ILE A 120 -0.49 -15.52 -6.98
CA ILE A 120 -1.35 -14.33 -7.07
C ILE A 120 -2.82 -14.72 -6.96
N SER A 121 -3.59 -13.98 -6.16
CA SER A 121 -5.04 -13.91 -6.23
C SER A 121 -5.46 -12.58 -6.83
N VAL A 122 -6.42 -12.61 -7.76
CA VAL A 122 -7.01 -11.40 -8.37
C VAL A 122 -8.43 -11.21 -7.86
N VAL A 123 -8.75 -10.00 -7.41
CA VAL A 123 -10.12 -9.59 -7.04
C VAL A 123 -10.66 -8.71 -8.15
N ARG A 124 -11.79 -9.10 -8.74
CA ARG A 124 -12.47 -8.41 -9.86
C ARG A 124 -13.83 -7.87 -9.44
N GLY A 125 -14.34 -6.89 -10.17
CA GLY A 125 -15.69 -6.36 -9.93
C GLY A 125 -15.86 -5.65 -8.60
N MET A 126 -14.78 -5.07 -8.05
CA MET A 126 -14.81 -4.30 -6.81
C MET A 126 -15.40 -2.92 -7.05
N SER A 127 -16.30 -2.44 -6.16
CA SER A 127 -16.82 -1.07 -6.22
C SER A 127 -15.93 -0.12 -5.41
N MET A 128 -15.56 1.02 -6.03
CA MET A 128 -14.86 2.11 -5.34
C MET A 128 -15.81 3.22 -4.88
N ASP A 129 -17.04 3.23 -5.35
CA ASP A 129 -18.08 4.25 -5.06
C ASP A 129 -17.60 5.70 -5.28
N THR A 130 -16.62 5.90 -6.15
CA THR A 130 -16.04 7.22 -6.46
C THR A 130 -15.36 7.23 -7.81
N LEU A 131 -15.35 8.43 -8.42
CA LEU A 131 -14.65 8.75 -9.66
C LEU A 131 -13.53 9.78 -9.45
N THR A 132 -13.12 10.02 -8.20
CA THR A 132 -12.12 11.04 -7.84
C THR A 132 -10.85 10.37 -7.35
N HIS A 133 -9.70 10.73 -7.91
CA HIS A 133 -8.40 10.14 -7.60
C HIS A 133 -8.09 10.13 -6.10
N GLU A 134 -8.20 11.28 -5.44
CA GLU A 134 -7.89 11.41 -4.01
C GLU A 134 -8.84 10.59 -3.13
N VAL A 135 -10.12 10.57 -3.46
CA VAL A 135 -11.13 9.84 -2.71
C VAL A 135 -10.93 8.34 -2.87
N GLY A 136 -10.73 7.85 -4.11
CA GLY A 136 -10.51 6.43 -4.40
C GLY A 136 -9.24 5.90 -3.74
N ARG A 137 -8.13 6.64 -3.84
CA ARG A 137 -6.88 6.28 -3.17
C ARG A 137 -7.05 6.18 -1.66
N ARG A 138 -7.68 7.16 -1.02
CA ARG A 138 -7.93 7.17 0.43
C ARG A 138 -8.85 6.05 0.85
N ARG A 139 -9.89 5.78 0.06
CA ARG A 139 -10.80 4.66 0.29
C ARG A 139 -10.05 3.33 0.31
N PHE A 140 -9.22 3.06 -0.70
CA PHE A 140 -8.47 1.81 -0.72
C PHE A 140 -7.48 1.72 0.45
N LEU A 141 -6.73 2.79 0.72
CA LEU A 141 -5.72 2.78 1.79
C LEU A 141 -6.30 2.60 3.19
N THR A 142 -7.53 3.07 3.43
CA THR A 142 -8.13 3.08 4.78
C THR A 142 -9.26 2.08 4.97
N GLY A 143 -9.81 1.50 3.89
CA GLY A 143 -11.02 0.68 3.92
C GLY A 143 -12.26 1.47 4.35
N LYS A 144 -12.23 2.80 4.32
CA LYS A 144 -13.34 3.66 4.74
C LYS A 144 -13.62 4.72 3.69
N ALA A 145 -14.90 4.90 3.35
CA ALA A 145 -15.30 5.99 2.50
C ALA A 145 -14.88 7.33 3.14
N PRO A 146 -14.07 8.16 2.46
CA PRO A 146 -13.62 9.43 3.02
C PRO A 146 -14.78 10.42 3.19
N SER A 147 -14.63 11.39 4.09
CA SER A 147 -15.55 12.51 4.25
C SER A 147 -15.04 13.69 3.42
N GLY A 148 -15.61 13.90 2.27
CA GLY A 148 -15.04 14.80 1.27
C GLY A 148 -13.62 14.39 0.92
N LEU A 149 -12.65 15.29 1.05
CA LEU A 149 -11.23 15.02 0.81
C LEU A 149 -10.46 14.55 2.06
N GLN A 150 -11.13 14.22 3.18
CA GLN A 150 -10.46 13.79 4.40
C GLN A 150 -10.57 12.27 4.59
N ALA A 151 -9.44 11.62 4.83
CA ALA A 151 -9.40 10.22 5.24
C ALA A 151 -10.12 10.05 6.61
N ARG A 152 -10.99 9.05 6.74
CA ARG A 152 -11.77 8.80 7.96
C ARG A 152 -11.12 7.83 8.96
N GLY A 153 -10.06 7.15 8.54
CA GLY A 153 -9.35 6.16 9.35
C GLY A 153 -7.84 6.21 9.13
N SER A 154 -7.12 5.37 9.85
CA SER A 154 -5.71 5.09 9.58
C SER A 154 -5.58 4.20 8.36
N SER A 155 -4.49 4.35 7.63
CA SER A 155 -4.15 3.45 6.52
C SER A 155 -3.91 2.03 7.03
N ALA A 156 -4.21 1.02 6.21
CA ALA A 156 -3.96 -0.38 6.53
C ALA A 156 -2.51 -0.62 6.97
N ALA A 157 -1.54 -0.08 6.22
CA ALA A 157 -0.13 -0.14 6.59
C ALA A 157 0.17 0.47 7.98
N THR A 158 -0.58 1.51 8.38
CA THR A 158 -0.42 2.12 9.72
C THR A 158 -0.99 1.23 10.81
N TRP A 159 -2.14 0.59 10.60
CA TRP A 159 -2.71 -0.40 11.51
C TRP A 159 -1.76 -1.58 11.72
N LEU A 160 -1.30 -2.20 10.64
CA LEU A 160 -0.37 -3.33 10.67
C LEU A 160 0.96 -2.95 11.33
N ALA A 161 1.51 -1.77 11.02
CA ALA A 161 2.73 -1.28 11.65
C ALA A 161 2.56 -0.93 13.13
N SER A 162 1.37 -0.51 13.59
CA SER A 162 1.14 -0.23 15.00
C SER A 162 1.11 -1.50 15.86
N HIS A 163 0.64 -2.60 15.31
CA HIS A 163 0.57 -3.89 16.02
C HIS A 163 1.84 -4.72 15.89
N PHE A 164 2.44 -4.76 14.71
CA PHE A 164 3.54 -5.70 14.40
C PHE A 164 4.88 -5.01 14.16
N GLY A 165 4.91 -3.70 13.98
CA GLY A 165 6.12 -2.93 13.68
C GLY A 165 6.90 -2.43 14.90
N GLY A 166 6.64 -2.97 16.08
CA GLY A 166 7.27 -2.52 17.32
C GLY A 166 8.79 -2.67 17.34
N GLN A 167 9.32 -3.68 16.68
CA GLN A 167 10.75 -3.99 16.66
C GLN A 167 11.51 -3.27 15.52
N GLU A 168 10.84 -2.96 14.42
CA GLU A 168 11.48 -2.32 13.27
C GLU A 168 11.78 -0.83 13.54
N PRO A 169 12.96 -0.33 13.12
CA PRO A 169 13.34 1.09 13.30
C PRO A 169 12.40 2.04 12.56
N ILE A 170 11.89 1.64 11.38
CA ILE A 170 10.94 2.40 10.56
C ILE A 170 9.73 1.50 10.29
N PRO A 171 8.80 1.32 11.25
CA PRO A 171 7.71 0.36 11.12
C PRO A 171 6.89 0.51 9.86
N ASN A 172 6.73 1.74 9.39
CA ASN A 172 5.92 2.10 8.23
C ASN A 172 6.67 3.10 7.34
N LEU A 173 6.93 2.70 6.10
CA LEU A 173 7.62 3.50 5.10
C LEU A 173 6.67 3.78 3.92
N ALA A 174 6.55 5.04 3.49
CA ALA A 174 5.71 5.41 2.35
C ALA A 174 6.50 6.28 1.36
N VAL A 175 6.60 5.83 0.09
CA VAL A 175 7.28 6.56 -0.97
C VAL A 175 6.32 6.85 -2.11
N GLN A 176 6.01 8.13 -2.33
CA GLN A 176 5.03 8.61 -3.29
C GLN A 176 3.60 8.04 -3.09
N VAL A 177 3.27 7.63 -1.90
CA VAL A 177 1.93 7.21 -1.49
C VAL A 177 1.56 7.92 -0.19
N GLU A 178 0.31 8.33 -0.08
CA GLU A 178 -0.21 8.91 1.16
C GLU A 178 -0.32 7.83 2.24
N SER A 179 -0.16 8.24 3.49
CA SER A 179 -0.41 7.39 4.65
C SER A 179 -1.03 8.21 5.77
N TYR A 180 -1.98 7.62 6.46
CA TYR A 180 -2.80 8.29 7.48
C TYR A 180 -2.66 7.59 8.82
N ASN A 181 -2.48 8.37 9.88
CA ASN A 181 -2.57 7.93 11.26
C ASN A 181 -3.66 8.72 11.98
N LYS A 182 -4.70 8.05 12.41
CA LYS A 182 -5.83 8.57 13.15
C LYS A 182 -5.93 7.89 14.52
N GLY A 183 -5.14 8.38 15.48
CA GLY A 183 -5.21 7.93 16.87
C GLY A 183 -4.39 6.69 17.22
N LEU A 184 -3.63 6.11 16.29
CA LEU A 184 -2.68 5.04 16.59
C LEU A 184 -1.35 5.61 17.09
N GLU A 185 -0.49 4.75 17.63
CA GLU A 185 0.82 5.11 18.13
C GLU A 185 1.66 5.89 17.11
N ASN A 186 2.32 6.94 17.58
CA ASN A 186 3.07 7.85 16.71
C ASN A 186 4.19 7.15 15.94
N TYR A 187 4.80 6.11 16.50
CA TYR A 187 5.87 5.36 15.83
C TYR A 187 5.38 4.64 14.56
N ALA A 188 4.08 4.25 14.51
CA ALA A 188 3.47 3.62 13.36
C ALA A 188 3.15 4.59 12.22
N THR A 189 3.24 5.90 12.49
CA THR A 189 3.06 6.91 11.43
C THR A 189 4.14 6.75 10.38
N ALA A 190 3.75 6.64 9.10
CA ALA A 190 4.71 6.39 8.03
C ALA A 190 5.81 7.45 7.95
N LEU A 191 7.05 7.02 7.80
CA LEU A 191 8.12 7.86 7.28
C LEU A 191 7.83 8.07 5.78
N SER A 192 7.38 9.27 5.44
CA SER A 192 6.98 9.58 4.06
C SER A 192 8.11 10.28 3.31
N ALA A 193 8.40 9.83 2.10
CA ALA A 193 9.41 10.39 1.20
C ALA A 193 8.85 10.56 -0.21
N ASN A 194 9.35 11.55 -0.96
CA ASN A 194 8.99 11.73 -2.36
C ASN A 194 9.95 10.97 -3.30
N SER A 195 11.08 10.53 -2.79
CA SER A 195 12.09 9.76 -3.52
C SER A 195 12.96 8.96 -2.55
N VAL A 196 13.69 7.98 -3.08
CA VAL A 196 14.71 7.26 -2.29
C VAL A 196 15.84 8.21 -1.87
N SER A 197 16.16 9.23 -2.66
CA SER A 197 17.12 10.28 -2.25
C SER A 197 16.63 11.10 -1.05
N ASP A 198 15.31 11.37 -0.95
CA ASP A 198 14.75 12.05 0.22
C ASP A 198 14.79 11.16 1.45
N LEU A 199 14.52 9.85 1.27
CA LEU A 199 14.67 8.86 2.33
C LEU A 199 16.11 8.81 2.85
N LEU A 200 17.09 8.69 1.96
CA LEU A 200 18.52 8.72 2.32
C LEU A 200 18.89 9.97 3.09
N ARG A 201 18.39 11.14 2.65
CA ARG A 201 18.65 12.42 3.34
C ARG A 201 18.01 12.47 4.73
N ALA A 202 16.83 11.85 4.89
CA ALA A 202 16.16 11.76 6.18
C ALA A 202 16.87 10.82 7.16
N LEU A 203 17.51 9.77 6.66
CA LEU A 203 18.21 8.75 7.45
C LEU A 203 19.67 9.10 7.75
N ARG A 204 20.29 10.01 6.99
CA ARG A 204 21.65 10.48 7.31
C ARG A 204 21.66 11.27 8.61
N PRO A 205 22.58 10.99 9.53
CA PRO A 205 22.78 11.83 10.70
C PRO A 205 22.98 13.27 10.24
N ALA A 206 22.20 14.21 10.78
CA ALA A 206 22.57 15.61 10.65
C ALA A 206 23.93 15.77 11.38
N GLU A 207 24.90 16.46 10.77
CA GLU A 207 26.12 16.81 11.49
C GLU A 207 25.72 17.46 12.83
N PRO A 208 26.13 16.90 13.96
CA PRO A 208 25.65 17.38 15.23
C PRO A 208 26.25 18.75 15.51
N ASN A 209 25.44 19.81 15.45
CA ASN A 209 25.77 21.11 16.02
C ASN A 209 25.90 21.01 17.56
N VAL A 210 25.80 19.81 18.11
CA VAL A 210 25.78 19.52 19.54
C VAL A 210 26.85 18.45 19.81
N SER A 211 27.77 18.73 20.74
CA SER A 211 28.81 17.77 21.07
C SER A 211 28.25 16.44 21.60
N ALA A 212 28.95 15.34 21.34
CA ALA A 212 28.56 14.00 21.82
C ALA A 212 28.31 13.96 23.35
N ARG A 213 29.09 14.74 24.12
CA ARG A 213 28.93 14.87 25.57
C ARG A 213 27.57 15.49 25.95
N VAL A 214 27.14 16.55 25.26
CA VAL A 214 25.85 17.19 25.51
C VAL A 214 24.71 16.26 25.12
N MET A 215 24.82 15.54 24.00
CA MET A 215 23.84 14.52 23.60
C MET A 215 23.73 13.38 24.61
N GLN A 216 24.85 12.92 25.17
CA GLN A 216 24.86 11.90 26.22
C GLN A 216 24.16 12.38 27.49
N GLN A 217 24.44 13.62 27.93
CA GLN A 217 23.79 14.21 29.10
C GLN A 217 22.28 14.40 28.89
N LEU A 218 21.88 14.87 27.71
CA LEU A 218 20.46 15.03 27.36
C LEU A 218 19.73 13.67 27.38
N ASN A 219 20.34 12.64 26.80
CA ASN A 219 19.77 11.29 26.78
C ASN A 219 19.65 10.70 28.19
N ALA A 220 20.64 10.90 29.05
CA ALA A 220 20.58 10.47 30.46
C ALA A 220 19.39 11.13 31.18
N ARG A 221 19.25 12.47 31.05
CA ARG A 221 18.13 13.21 31.63
C ARG A 221 16.76 12.76 31.15
N LEU A 222 16.63 12.47 29.85
CA LEU A 222 15.37 11.98 29.27
C LEU A 222 15.05 10.55 29.75
N SER A 223 16.06 9.71 29.91
CA SER A 223 15.91 8.36 30.50
C SER A 223 15.47 8.43 31.97
N ASP A 224 16.05 9.32 32.77
CA ASP A 224 15.66 9.55 34.15
C ASP A 224 14.21 10.06 34.25
N ALA A 225 13.78 10.96 33.34
CA ALA A 225 12.43 11.45 33.28
C ALA A 225 11.41 10.34 32.92
N ALA A 226 11.80 9.38 32.08
CA ALA A 226 10.98 8.23 31.71
C ALA A 226 10.73 7.26 32.88
N LEU A 227 11.61 7.24 33.88
CA LEU A 227 11.46 6.43 35.11
C LEU A 227 10.54 7.08 36.13
N CYS A 228 10.10 8.33 35.94
CA CYS A 228 9.17 9.01 36.83
C CYS A 228 7.82 8.28 36.90
N PRO A 229 7.28 7.92 38.08
CA PRO A 229 6.01 7.20 38.20
C PRO A 229 4.82 7.93 37.56
N ARG A 230 4.88 9.27 37.48
CA ARG A 230 3.85 10.07 36.81
C ARG A 230 3.92 9.95 35.29
N SER A 231 5.12 9.91 34.73
CA SER A 231 5.35 9.68 33.29
C SER A 231 4.94 8.28 32.87
N GLN A 232 5.23 7.27 33.69
CA GLN A 232 4.87 5.87 33.43
C GLN A 232 3.36 5.62 33.41
N ARG A 233 2.55 6.50 34.06
CA ARG A 233 1.08 6.42 34.01
C ARG A 233 0.45 7.18 32.84
N SER A 234 1.22 7.94 32.09
CA SER A 234 0.73 8.74 30.98
C SER A 234 0.97 8.02 29.66
N SER A 235 -0.11 7.58 28.99
CA SER A 235 -0.06 6.97 27.67
C SER A 235 0.58 7.92 26.63
N LEU A 236 0.29 9.22 26.72
CA LEU A 236 0.90 10.23 25.87
C LEU A 236 2.42 10.29 26.04
N TRP A 237 2.91 10.23 27.29
CA TRP A 237 4.35 10.21 27.56
C TRP A 237 4.99 8.94 27.04
N GLN A 238 4.38 7.79 27.25
CA GLN A 238 4.87 6.49 26.75
C GLN A 238 4.96 6.47 25.24
N SER A 239 3.92 6.94 24.53
CA SER A 239 3.92 7.05 23.08
C SER A 239 5.01 8.02 22.55
N ALA A 240 5.18 9.18 23.22
CA ALA A 240 6.24 10.13 22.88
C ALA A 240 7.64 9.55 23.10
N GLU A 241 7.83 8.78 24.18
CA GLU A 241 9.11 8.13 24.49
C GLU A 241 9.42 6.99 23.50
N ALA A 242 8.43 6.17 23.14
CA ALA A 242 8.57 5.15 22.11
C ALA A 242 8.98 5.77 20.76
N SER A 243 8.32 6.86 20.37
CA SER A 243 8.66 7.61 19.15
C SER A 243 10.05 8.23 19.20
N ARG A 244 10.46 8.75 20.36
CA ARG A 244 11.81 9.29 20.57
C ARG A 244 12.87 8.20 20.46
N LYS A 245 12.62 7.04 21.06
CA LYS A 245 13.49 5.87 20.96
C LYS A 245 13.69 5.44 19.51
N LYS A 246 12.59 5.28 18.77
CA LYS A 246 12.62 4.95 17.35
C LYS A 246 13.39 5.99 16.52
N ALA A 247 13.12 7.27 16.72
CA ALA A 247 13.84 8.34 16.02
C ALA A 247 15.35 8.29 16.28
N ARG A 248 15.74 7.94 17.50
CA ARG A 248 17.16 7.78 17.87
C ARG A 248 17.79 6.56 17.21
N GLU A 249 17.11 5.42 17.22
CA GLU A 249 17.54 4.21 16.53
C GLU A 249 17.76 4.48 15.04
N MET A 250 16.86 5.24 14.40
CA MET A 250 16.99 5.63 12.99
C MET A 250 18.26 6.45 12.71
N VAL A 251 18.66 7.32 13.63
CA VAL A 251 19.87 8.16 13.48
C VAL A 251 21.15 7.39 13.76
N VAL A 252 21.13 6.50 14.78
CA VAL A 252 22.33 5.76 15.22
C VAL A 252 22.56 4.51 14.37
N GLY A 253 21.48 3.90 13.84
CA GLY A 253 21.52 2.61 13.15
C GLY A 253 22.12 2.65 11.75
N ASN A 254 22.44 3.84 11.23
CA ASN A 254 23.03 4.03 9.87
C ASN A 254 22.24 3.34 8.75
N TYR A 255 20.92 3.26 8.90
CA TYR A 255 20.01 2.55 7.97
C TYR A 255 20.03 3.11 6.54
N GLY A 256 20.63 4.28 6.34
CA GLY A 256 20.84 4.86 5.01
C GLY A 256 21.63 3.95 4.06
N ASP A 257 22.57 3.17 4.59
CA ASP A 257 23.41 2.29 3.77
C ASP A 257 22.61 1.22 3.03
N ALA A 258 21.52 0.73 3.62
CA ALA A 258 20.61 -0.22 2.99
C ALA A 258 19.92 0.33 1.73
N PHE A 259 19.86 1.66 1.58
CA PHE A 259 19.21 2.36 0.47
C PHE A 259 20.20 3.15 -0.40
N ASP A 260 21.51 3.02 -0.15
CA ASP A 260 22.51 3.67 -1.01
C ASP A 260 22.78 2.85 -2.28
N PHE A 261 21.82 2.89 -3.18
CA PHE A 261 21.92 2.20 -4.48
C PHE A 261 23.03 2.74 -5.39
N ARG A 262 23.78 3.77 -4.97
CA ARG A 262 24.99 4.24 -5.64
C ARG A 262 26.23 3.48 -5.21
N ALA A 263 26.18 2.80 -4.08
CA ALA A 263 27.31 2.02 -3.58
C ALA A 263 27.73 0.92 -4.56
N ASN A 264 29.03 0.63 -4.60
CA ASN A 264 29.61 -0.40 -5.45
C ASN A 264 29.76 -1.75 -4.75
N THR A 265 28.89 -2.06 -3.79
CA THR A 265 28.82 -3.39 -3.18
C THR A 265 28.20 -4.39 -4.17
N LEU A 266 28.56 -5.66 -4.05
CA LEU A 266 27.99 -6.73 -4.90
C LEU A 266 26.48 -6.79 -4.78
N GLU A 267 25.94 -6.58 -3.58
CA GLU A 267 24.51 -6.55 -3.32
C GLU A 267 23.80 -5.42 -4.09
N MET A 268 24.32 -4.20 -4.01
CA MET A 268 23.73 -3.05 -4.70
C MET A 268 23.86 -3.17 -6.22
N GLN A 269 24.92 -3.78 -6.72
CA GLN A 269 25.07 -4.10 -8.14
C GLN A 269 24.04 -5.15 -8.58
N ALA A 270 23.84 -6.21 -7.81
CA ALA A 270 22.85 -7.24 -8.09
C ALA A 270 21.43 -6.66 -8.12
N LEU A 271 21.05 -5.81 -7.16
CA LEU A 271 19.75 -5.14 -7.14
C LEU A 271 19.55 -4.23 -8.34
N ARG A 272 20.54 -3.41 -8.70
CA ARG A 272 20.48 -2.59 -9.92
C ARG A 272 20.24 -3.42 -11.16
N THR A 273 20.97 -4.52 -11.31
CA THR A 273 20.82 -5.43 -12.44
C THR A 273 19.44 -6.08 -12.47
N ARG A 274 18.98 -6.60 -11.33
CA ARG A 274 17.68 -7.28 -11.22
C ARG A 274 16.51 -6.36 -11.51
N PHE A 275 16.50 -5.17 -10.94
CA PHE A 275 15.44 -4.19 -11.15
C PHE A 275 15.60 -3.37 -12.44
N GLY A 276 16.76 -3.43 -13.11
CA GLY A 276 16.99 -2.77 -14.39
C GLY A 276 17.17 -1.25 -14.30
N PHE A 277 17.83 -0.76 -13.25
CA PHE A 277 18.15 0.67 -13.12
C PHE A 277 19.66 0.92 -12.98
N ASN A 278 20.10 2.12 -13.32
CA ASN A 278 21.50 2.51 -13.21
C ASN A 278 21.78 3.30 -11.92
N GLN A 279 23.06 3.46 -11.61
CA GLN A 279 23.57 4.12 -10.40
C GLN A 279 23.10 5.56 -10.21
N ASN A 280 22.73 6.26 -11.30
CA ASN A 280 22.29 7.65 -11.25
C ASN A 280 20.79 7.81 -11.08
N GLN A 281 20.01 6.75 -11.28
CA GLN A 281 18.57 6.76 -11.06
C GLN A 281 18.28 6.68 -9.55
N THR A 282 17.48 7.60 -9.05
CA THR A 282 17.20 7.73 -7.61
C THR A 282 15.71 7.80 -7.29
N ASN A 283 14.85 7.78 -8.31
CA ASN A 283 13.40 7.96 -8.11
C ASN A 283 12.54 7.21 -9.15
N SER A 284 13.09 6.28 -9.92
CA SER A 284 12.28 5.48 -10.82
C SER A 284 11.44 4.45 -10.05
N PRO A 285 10.36 3.90 -10.63
CA PRO A 285 9.60 2.80 -10.05
C PRO A 285 10.47 1.61 -9.64
N GLU A 286 11.46 1.28 -10.43
CA GLU A 286 12.41 0.18 -10.19
C GLU A 286 13.25 0.43 -8.93
N VAL A 287 13.73 1.66 -8.73
CA VAL A 287 14.48 2.04 -7.52
C VAL A 287 13.58 1.94 -6.27
N ARG A 288 12.31 2.33 -6.38
CA ARG A 288 11.35 2.20 -5.29
C ARG A 288 11.05 0.73 -4.98
N GLY A 289 10.95 -0.14 -6.01
CA GLY A 289 10.81 -1.59 -5.83
C GLY A 289 12.00 -2.19 -5.07
N ALA A 290 13.23 -1.88 -5.48
CA ALA A 290 14.44 -2.31 -4.79
C ALA A 290 14.49 -1.78 -3.34
N MET A 291 14.07 -0.54 -3.11
CA MET A 291 13.96 0.05 -1.78
C MET A 291 12.96 -0.73 -0.90
N ALA A 292 11.82 -1.13 -1.44
CA ALA A 292 10.83 -1.91 -0.68
C ALA A 292 11.39 -3.27 -0.24
N VAL A 293 12.06 -3.98 -1.15
CA VAL A 293 12.75 -5.25 -0.81
C VAL A 293 13.78 -5.03 0.29
N GLN A 294 14.67 -4.05 0.14
CA GLN A 294 15.70 -3.76 1.14
C GLN A 294 15.07 -3.40 2.51
N ALA A 295 14.03 -2.57 2.53
CA ALA A 295 13.37 -2.18 3.77
C ALA A 295 12.82 -3.37 4.56
N ILE A 296 12.25 -4.35 3.85
CA ILE A 296 11.69 -5.58 4.43
C ILE A 296 12.80 -6.54 4.84
N THR A 297 13.69 -6.92 3.90
CA THR A 297 14.65 -8.01 4.11
C THR A 297 15.79 -7.66 5.05
N THR A 298 16.05 -6.38 5.30
CA THR A 298 17.01 -5.91 6.32
C THR A 298 16.35 -5.65 7.68
N GLY A 299 15.06 -5.95 7.84
CA GLY A 299 14.33 -5.74 9.10
C GLY A 299 14.15 -4.27 9.47
N ILE A 300 14.22 -3.36 8.49
CA ILE A 300 14.03 -1.92 8.72
C ILE A 300 12.56 -1.58 8.82
N SER A 301 11.70 -2.21 8.01
CA SER A 301 10.28 -1.88 7.96
C SER A 301 9.39 -3.11 8.01
N ARG A 302 8.27 -3.00 8.72
CA ARG A 302 7.17 -3.98 8.70
C ARG A 302 6.27 -3.78 7.50
N CYS A 303 5.95 -2.53 7.19
CA CYS A 303 5.07 -2.14 6.10
C CYS A 303 5.73 -1.12 5.18
N VAL A 304 5.62 -1.34 3.87
CA VAL A 304 6.11 -0.42 2.84
C VAL A 304 4.98 -0.12 1.87
N SER A 305 4.71 1.17 1.63
CA SER A 305 3.79 1.62 0.57
C SER A 305 4.56 2.40 -0.48
N LEU A 306 4.40 2.03 -1.75
CA LEU A 306 5.14 2.68 -2.84
C LEU A 306 4.29 2.83 -4.10
N SER A 307 4.54 3.89 -4.87
CA SER A 307 4.04 4.00 -6.24
C SER A 307 4.96 3.20 -7.18
N VAL A 308 4.38 2.28 -7.96
CA VAL A 308 5.14 1.37 -8.85
C VAL A 308 5.17 1.79 -10.31
N CYS A 309 4.38 2.79 -10.68
CA CYS A 309 4.37 3.39 -12.02
C CYS A 309 3.91 4.84 -11.95
N GLY A 310 3.56 5.44 -13.07
CA GLY A 310 2.91 6.76 -13.18
C GLY A 310 2.24 6.90 -14.53
N GLY A 311 1.52 8.04 -14.74
CA GLY A 311 0.95 8.37 -16.04
C GLY A 311 -0.22 7.49 -16.50
N LEU A 312 -1.05 7.01 -15.56
CA LEU A 312 -2.24 6.21 -15.89
C LEU A 312 -3.52 7.08 -16.04
N ASP A 313 -3.41 8.39 -15.95
CA ASP A 313 -4.55 9.30 -16.13
C ASP A 313 -4.72 9.69 -17.62
N THR A 314 -5.12 8.70 -18.45
CA THR A 314 -5.14 8.78 -19.92
C THR A 314 -6.56 8.96 -20.46
N HIS A 315 -7.00 10.21 -20.53
CA HIS A 315 -8.33 10.60 -21.04
C HIS A 315 -8.39 10.86 -22.55
N PHE A 316 -7.24 10.84 -23.21
CA PHE A 316 -7.07 11.18 -24.63
C PHE A 316 -6.43 10.01 -25.40
N ASP A 317 -6.05 10.24 -26.62
CA ASP A 317 -5.39 9.27 -27.50
C ASP A 317 -4.02 8.76 -26.98
N ASP A 318 -3.46 9.43 -25.99
CA ASP A 318 -2.33 8.95 -25.21
C ASP A 318 -2.60 7.62 -24.47
N TRP A 319 -3.87 7.23 -24.29
CA TRP A 319 -4.26 5.91 -23.80
C TRP A 319 -3.66 4.77 -24.63
N GLN A 320 -3.66 4.91 -25.97
CA GLN A 320 -3.18 3.89 -26.89
C GLN A 320 -1.68 3.61 -26.75
N THR A 321 -0.91 4.60 -26.33
CA THR A 321 0.56 4.52 -26.21
C THR A 321 1.04 4.33 -24.78
N ASN A 322 0.37 4.98 -23.81
CA ASN A 322 0.90 5.14 -22.45
C ASN A 322 0.22 4.21 -21.44
N GLN A 323 -1.09 4.00 -21.54
CA GLN A 323 -1.83 3.27 -20.50
C GLN A 323 -1.27 1.86 -20.28
N GLY A 324 -1.17 1.07 -21.35
CA GLY A 324 -0.69 -0.30 -21.27
C GLY A 324 0.78 -0.36 -20.84
N ALA A 325 1.64 0.43 -21.49
CA ALA A 325 3.09 0.44 -21.22
C ALA A 325 3.41 0.85 -19.78
N ASN A 326 2.72 1.87 -19.25
CA ASN A 326 2.92 2.33 -17.87
C ASN A 326 2.42 1.31 -16.84
N GLN A 327 1.28 0.64 -17.09
CA GLN A 327 0.83 -0.46 -16.24
C GLN A 327 1.83 -1.61 -16.22
N GLU A 328 2.29 -2.02 -17.39
CA GLU A 328 3.25 -3.11 -17.54
C GLU A 328 4.57 -2.81 -16.83
N GLN A 329 5.04 -1.55 -16.84
CA GLN A 329 6.18 -1.13 -16.01
C GLN A 329 5.91 -1.40 -14.53
N GLY A 330 4.72 -1.03 -14.03
CA GLY A 330 4.35 -1.28 -12.62
C GLY A 330 4.29 -2.77 -12.30
N PHE A 331 3.69 -3.58 -13.17
CA PHE A 331 3.62 -5.03 -13.01
C PHE A 331 5.01 -5.67 -13.04
N ARG A 332 5.92 -5.19 -13.90
CA ARG A 332 7.32 -5.64 -13.92
C ARG A 332 8.03 -5.33 -12.61
N VAL A 333 7.83 -4.16 -12.02
CA VAL A 333 8.39 -3.82 -10.69
C VAL A 333 7.90 -4.79 -9.63
N VAL A 334 6.59 -5.10 -9.62
CA VAL A 334 6.02 -6.08 -8.68
C VAL A 334 6.60 -7.48 -8.93
N SER A 335 6.75 -7.90 -10.19
CA SER A 335 7.40 -9.17 -10.55
C SER A 335 8.80 -9.26 -9.95
N ARG A 336 9.61 -8.19 -10.08
CA ARG A 336 10.97 -8.14 -9.49
C ARG A 336 10.95 -8.17 -7.96
N ILE A 337 9.95 -7.55 -7.31
CA ILE A 337 9.78 -7.65 -5.86
C ILE A 337 9.49 -9.11 -5.47
N ILE A 338 8.57 -9.78 -6.16
CA ILE A 338 8.25 -11.19 -5.92
C ILE A 338 9.49 -12.07 -6.06
N GLU A 339 10.21 -11.95 -7.18
CA GLU A 339 11.42 -12.72 -7.48
C GLU A 339 12.50 -12.54 -6.41
N GLU A 340 12.73 -11.30 -6.00
CA GLU A 340 13.79 -10.98 -5.04
C GLU A 340 13.44 -11.47 -3.64
N LEU A 341 12.17 -11.36 -3.23
CA LEU A 341 11.72 -11.89 -1.94
C LEU A 341 11.69 -13.42 -1.93
N ASP A 342 11.33 -14.08 -3.05
CA ASP A 342 11.32 -15.53 -3.17
C ASP A 342 12.74 -16.11 -3.18
N ALA A 343 13.71 -15.39 -3.74
CA ALA A 343 15.10 -15.79 -3.80
C ALA A 343 15.86 -15.65 -2.46
N ARG A 344 15.34 -14.88 -1.50
CA ARG A 344 15.99 -14.62 -0.20
C ARG A 344 15.35 -15.45 0.89
N GLN A 345 16.20 -16.22 1.60
CA GLN A 345 15.76 -17.02 2.73
C GLN A 345 15.40 -16.15 3.94
N TYR A 346 14.31 -16.47 4.61
CA TYR A 346 13.88 -15.82 5.86
C TYR A 346 14.55 -16.50 7.07
N GLY A 347 15.63 -15.90 7.56
CA GLY A 347 16.42 -16.48 8.65
C GLY A 347 16.81 -17.93 8.39
N ASP A 348 16.71 -18.78 9.39
CA ASP A 348 16.98 -20.21 9.32
C ASP A 348 15.70 -21.07 9.20
N SER A 349 14.56 -20.45 8.84
CA SER A 349 13.24 -21.12 8.84
C SER A 349 13.04 -22.10 7.68
N GLY A 350 13.84 -22.00 6.62
CA GLY A 350 13.63 -22.73 5.37
C GLY A 350 12.57 -22.09 4.45
N GLU A 351 11.92 -21.01 4.89
CA GLU A 351 10.97 -20.22 4.09
C GLU A 351 11.68 -19.07 3.38
N SER A 352 11.07 -18.57 2.30
CA SER A 352 11.51 -17.34 1.66
C SER A 352 10.91 -16.11 2.34
N TRP A 353 11.49 -14.93 2.08
CA TRP A 353 10.86 -13.67 2.48
C TRP A 353 9.49 -13.46 1.81
N LEU A 354 9.28 -14.05 0.62
CA LEU A 354 7.97 -14.02 -0.05
C LEU A 354 6.91 -14.78 0.74
N ASP A 355 7.26 -15.89 1.38
CA ASP A 355 6.33 -16.67 2.20
C ASP A 355 5.88 -15.93 3.47
N ARG A 356 6.61 -14.90 3.87
CA ARG A 356 6.30 -14.02 5.01
C ARG A 356 5.76 -12.65 4.59
N THR A 357 5.74 -12.32 3.31
CA THR A 357 5.34 -10.99 2.82
C THR A 357 4.06 -11.08 1.99
N VAL A 358 3.07 -10.25 2.33
CA VAL A 358 1.88 -10.03 1.50
C VAL A 358 2.07 -8.76 0.69
N ILE A 359 1.97 -8.88 -0.62
CA ILE A 359 2.02 -7.77 -1.57
C ILE A 359 0.60 -7.48 -2.03
N VAL A 360 0.17 -6.22 -1.97
CA VAL A 360 -1.14 -5.75 -2.41
C VAL A 360 -0.96 -4.75 -3.54
N GLY A 361 -1.45 -5.08 -4.74
CA GLY A 361 -1.44 -4.18 -5.89
C GLY A 361 -2.80 -3.54 -6.10
N PHE A 362 -2.87 -2.22 -6.20
CA PHE A 362 -4.12 -1.48 -6.30
C PHE A 362 -3.98 -0.16 -7.04
N SER A 363 -5.11 0.32 -7.56
CA SER A 363 -5.30 1.69 -8.06
C SER A 363 -6.53 2.30 -7.38
N GLU A 364 -6.76 3.59 -7.57
CA GLU A 364 -7.88 4.33 -7.00
C GLU A 364 -9.23 4.01 -7.63
N PHE A 365 -9.25 3.58 -8.88
CA PHE A 365 -10.38 3.09 -9.68
C PHE A 365 -9.86 2.53 -11.01
N THR A 366 -10.73 2.04 -11.88
CA THR A 366 -10.38 1.67 -13.25
C THR A 366 -10.83 2.71 -14.27
N ARG A 367 -10.47 2.47 -15.53
CA ARG A 367 -10.94 3.25 -16.70
C ARG A 367 -12.26 2.67 -17.24
N THR A 368 -13.05 3.52 -17.90
CA THR A 368 -14.31 3.09 -18.56
C THR A 368 -14.05 1.98 -19.59
N PRO A 369 -14.98 1.00 -19.72
CA PRO A 369 -14.83 -0.04 -20.72
C PRO A 369 -15.08 0.45 -22.16
N LEU A 370 -15.56 1.67 -22.33
CA LEU A 370 -15.70 2.34 -23.62
C LEU A 370 -14.60 3.36 -23.85
N ILE A 371 -14.11 3.42 -25.07
CA ILE A 371 -13.23 4.50 -25.53
C ILE A 371 -14.09 5.73 -25.80
N ASN A 372 -13.70 6.87 -25.25
CA ASN A 372 -14.41 8.12 -25.42
C ASN A 372 -14.11 8.77 -26.77
N THR A 373 -14.81 9.88 -27.10
CA THR A 373 -14.64 10.58 -28.37
C THR A 373 -13.27 11.25 -28.56
N ARG A 374 -12.45 11.26 -27.51
CA ARG A 374 -11.09 11.83 -27.51
C ARG A 374 -10.00 10.75 -27.68
N GLY A 375 -10.40 9.48 -27.84
CA GLY A 375 -9.49 8.36 -28.06
C GLY A 375 -8.91 7.74 -26.79
N GLY A 376 -9.33 8.18 -25.60
CA GLY A 376 -8.93 7.64 -24.31
C GLY A 376 -10.09 7.05 -23.53
N ARG A 377 -9.91 6.83 -22.22
CA ARG A 377 -10.94 6.28 -21.34
C ARG A 377 -11.11 7.17 -20.10
N ASP A 378 -12.36 7.35 -19.67
CA ASP A 378 -12.69 8.15 -18.50
C ASP A 378 -12.68 7.27 -17.21
N HIS A 379 -13.05 7.85 -16.07
CA HIS A 379 -13.08 7.14 -14.79
C HIS A 379 -14.30 6.22 -14.69
N ALA A 380 -14.13 5.05 -14.08
CA ALA A 380 -15.21 4.11 -13.78
C ALA A 380 -15.27 3.78 -12.29
N LEU A 381 -16.49 3.47 -11.80
CA LEU A 381 -16.71 3.15 -10.38
C LEU A 381 -16.17 1.77 -9.98
N MET A 382 -16.02 0.89 -10.95
CA MET A 382 -15.49 -0.46 -10.77
C MET A 382 -13.97 -0.41 -10.58
N ASN A 383 -13.42 -1.44 -9.96
CA ASN A 383 -11.98 -1.65 -9.83
C ASN A 383 -11.66 -3.14 -9.75
N ALA A 384 -10.39 -3.44 -9.71
CA ALA A 384 -9.82 -4.72 -9.34
C ALA A 384 -8.67 -4.47 -8.35
N CYS A 385 -8.14 -5.51 -7.76
CA CYS A 385 -6.85 -5.52 -7.10
C CYS A 385 -6.24 -6.92 -7.18
N PHE A 386 -4.98 -7.06 -6.77
CA PHE A 386 -4.37 -8.37 -6.63
C PHE A 386 -3.57 -8.44 -5.32
N LEU A 387 -3.47 -9.66 -4.80
CA LEU A 387 -2.61 -9.99 -3.67
C LEU A 387 -1.61 -11.04 -4.12
N ALA A 388 -0.39 -11.01 -3.58
CA ALA A 388 0.66 -11.98 -3.90
C ALA A 388 1.49 -12.34 -2.67
N GLY A 389 2.09 -13.53 -2.70
CA GLY A 389 3.01 -14.01 -1.67
C GLY A 389 2.33 -14.47 -0.39
N GLY A 390 3.08 -14.57 0.69
CA GLY A 390 2.60 -14.89 2.03
C GLY A 390 1.61 -16.06 2.08
N SER A 391 0.52 -15.84 2.77
CA SER A 391 -0.63 -16.74 2.89
C SER A 391 -1.59 -16.68 1.70
N VAL A 392 -1.32 -15.87 0.68
CA VAL A 392 -2.23 -15.68 -0.46
C VAL A 392 -2.43 -16.98 -1.23
N ARG A 393 -3.69 -17.30 -1.52
CA ARG A 393 -4.06 -18.45 -2.34
C ARG A 393 -3.80 -18.15 -3.81
N GLY A 394 -2.70 -18.62 -4.35
CA GLY A 394 -2.35 -18.38 -5.75
C GLY A 394 -3.25 -19.08 -6.75
N GLY A 395 -3.25 -18.62 -8.02
CA GLY A 395 -4.06 -19.16 -9.10
C GLY A 395 -5.57 -18.91 -8.91
N THR A 396 -5.96 -17.87 -8.17
CA THR A 396 -7.36 -17.67 -7.77
C THR A 396 -7.89 -16.33 -8.28
N VAL A 397 -9.13 -16.35 -8.78
CA VAL A 397 -9.92 -15.15 -9.11
C VAL A 397 -11.11 -15.10 -8.18
N ILE A 398 -11.35 -13.95 -7.57
CA ILE A 398 -12.45 -13.66 -6.67
C ILE A 398 -13.35 -12.60 -7.33
N GLY A 399 -14.63 -12.90 -7.46
CA GLY A 399 -15.60 -12.01 -8.08
C GLY A 399 -15.41 -11.84 -9.58
N ARG A 400 -16.24 -11.00 -10.17
CA ARG A 400 -16.21 -10.63 -11.60
C ARG A 400 -16.88 -9.28 -11.81
N SER A 401 -16.56 -8.59 -12.89
CA SER A 401 -17.41 -7.52 -13.39
C SER A 401 -18.44 -8.06 -14.40
N SER A 402 -19.53 -7.31 -14.61
CA SER A 402 -20.58 -7.71 -15.54
C SER A 402 -20.13 -7.66 -17.00
N ASP A 403 -20.82 -8.41 -17.86
CA ASP A 403 -20.60 -8.40 -19.31
C ASP A 403 -21.35 -7.25 -20.02
N VAL A 404 -21.91 -6.32 -19.24
CA VAL A 404 -22.49 -5.06 -19.72
C VAL A 404 -21.88 -3.92 -18.92
N GLY A 405 -21.04 -3.11 -19.58
CA GLY A 405 -20.41 -1.94 -18.99
C GLY A 405 -19.45 -2.23 -17.83
N MET A 406 -19.04 -3.49 -17.63
CA MET A 406 -18.13 -3.94 -16.56
C MET A 406 -18.52 -3.42 -15.17
N GLN A 407 -19.81 -3.43 -14.85
CA GLN A 407 -20.28 -2.99 -13.54
C GLN A 407 -19.88 -3.99 -12.44
N PRO A 408 -19.69 -3.55 -11.19
CA PRO A 408 -19.52 -4.46 -10.06
C PRO A 408 -20.69 -5.46 -9.98
N THR A 409 -20.38 -6.72 -9.65
CA THR A 409 -21.40 -7.74 -9.40
C THR A 409 -21.30 -8.25 -7.98
N THR A 410 -22.39 -8.84 -7.50
CA THR A 410 -22.43 -9.49 -6.19
C THR A 410 -21.65 -10.80 -6.23
N THR A 411 -20.99 -11.12 -5.12
CA THR A 411 -20.08 -12.25 -4.97
C THR A 411 -20.33 -12.94 -3.63
N ASN A 412 -20.37 -14.24 -3.63
CA ASN A 412 -20.27 -15.01 -2.39
C ASN A 412 -18.81 -14.94 -1.90
N LEU A 413 -18.58 -14.26 -0.80
CA LEU A 413 -17.22 -13.98 -0.32
C LEU A 413 -16.47 -15.25 0.15
N TYR A 414 -17.18 -16.33 0.48
CA TYR A 414 -16.58 -17.60 0.87
C TYR A 414 -16.12 -18.43 -0.34
N THR A 415 -16.93 -18.46 -1.41
CA THR A 415 -16.58 -19.22 -2.61
C THR A 415 -15.78 -18.40 -3.62
N GLY A 416 -15.91 -17.07 -3.58
CA GLY A 416 -15.33 -16.14 -4.55
C GLY A 416 -16.09 -16.06 -5.87
N GLU A 417 -17.23 -16.77 -5.99
CA GLU A 417 -18.02 -16.85 -7.22
C GLU A 417 -19.17 -15.84 -7.21
N PHE A 418 -19.68 -15.53 -8.41
CA PHE A 418 -20.89 -14.72 -8.55
C PHE A 418 -22.06 -15.37 -7.81
N ASP A 419 -22.79 -14.57 -7.06
CA ASP A 419 -23.98 -14.97 -6.31
C ASP A 419 -24.95 -13.79 -6.26
N GLN A 420 -26.21 -14.01 -6.64
CA GLN A 420 -27.22 -12.95 -6.63
C GLN A 420 -27.51 -12.43 -5.21
N ASP A 421 -27.40 -13.31 -4.22
CA ASP A 421 -27.59 -13.00 -2.80
C ASP A 421 -26.24 -12.63 -2.10
N GLY A 422 -25.17 -12.52 -2.87
CA GLY A 422 -23.84 -12.17 -2.38
C GLY A 422 -23.64 -10.66 -2.16
N GLU A 423 -22.42 -10.30 -1.84
CA GLU A 423 -22.01 -8.92 -1.56
C GLU A 423 -21.24 -8.30 -2.74
N VAL A 424 -21.41 -7.00 -2.95
CA VAL A 424 -20.52 -6.25 -3.84
C VAL A 424 -19.17 -6.05 -3.14
N ILE A 425 -18.10 -6.61 -3.70
CA ILE A 425 -16.76 -6.47 -3.12
C ILE A 425 -16.35 -5.00 -3.08
N ARG A 426 -15.73 -4.58 -1.97
CA ARG A 426 -15.16 -3.25 -1.75
C ARG A 426 -13.77 -3.37 -1.12
N PRO A 427 -12.96 -2.29 -1.10
CA PRO A 427 -11.64 -2.30 -0.46
C PRO A 427 -11.65 -2.78 0.99
N GLU A 428 -12.69 -2.47 1.75
CA GLU A 428 -12.84 -2.90 3.15
C GLU A 428 -12.85 -4.42 3.31
N HIS A 429 -13.44 -5.18 2.38
CA HIS A 429 -13.43 -6.66 2.43
C HIS A 429 -12.01 -7.23 2.26
N VAL A 430 -11.23 -6.64 1.36
CA VAL A 430 -9.83 -7.03 1.12
C VAL A 430 -8.97 -6.73 2.34
N LEU A 431 -9.09 -5.52 2.89
CA LEU A 431 -8.32 -5.11 4.07
C LEU A 431 -8.74 -5.88 5.32
N GLN A 432 -10.06 -6.14 5.50
CA GLN A 432 -10.56 -6.96 6.60
C GLN A 432 -9.92 -8.35 6.60
N THR A 433 -9.76 -8.95 5.40
CA THR A 433 -9.11 -10.26 5.26
C THR A 433 -7.68 -10.24 5.80
N LEU A 434 -6.91 -9.19 5.52
CA LEU A 434 -5.55 -9.03 6.03
C LEU A 434 -5.51 -8.81 7.55
N PHE A 435 -6.47 -8.08 8.09
CA PHE A 435 -6.56 -7.81 9.52
C PHE A 435 -7.01 -9.04 10.31
N ASP A 436 -7.95 -9.82 9.75
CA ASP A 436 -8.40 -11.07 10.37
C ASP A 436 -7.30 -12.12 10.42
N GLU A 437 -6.48 -12.23 9.37
CA GLU A 437 -5.32 -13.14 9.33
C GLU A 437 -4.40 -12.94 10.53
N VAL A 438 -4.22 -11.72 10.97
CA VAL A 438 -3.29 -11.37 12.05
C VAL A 438 -3.98 -11.03 13.36
N GLY A 439 -5.28 -11.28 13.46
CA GLY A 439 -6.03 -11.18 14.71
C GLY A 439 -6.39 -9.76 15.17
N ILE A 440 -6.33 -8.77 14.28
CA ILE A 440 -6.71 -7.37 14.59
C ILE A 440 -7.99 -6.91 13.89
N GLY A 441 -8.76 -7.85 13.31
CA GLY A 441 -9.93 -7.54 12.49
C GLY A 441 -11.00 -6.67 13.16
N GLU A 442 -11.09 -6.74 14.49
CA GLU A 442 -12.05 -5.98 15.28
C GLU A 442 -11.69 -4.48 15.40
N GLU A 443 -10.40 -4.13 15.39
CA GLU A 443 -9.91 -2.82 15.78
C GLU A 443 -10.04 -1.74 14.70
N PRO A 444 -9.78 -2.01 13.41
CA PRO A 444 -9.94 -1.00 12.35
C PRO A 444 -11.38 -0.55 12.10
N ASP A 445 -12.36 -1.31 12.60
CA ASP A 445 -13.79 -1.05 12.42
C ASP A 445 -14.17 -0.75 10.97
N LEU A 446 -13.97 -1.74 10.10
CA LEU A 446 -14.27 -1.66 8.66
C LEU A 446 -15.70 -2.09 8.32
N ARG A 447 -16.69 -1.75 9.17
CA ARG A 447 -18.09 -2.06 8.90
C ARG A 447 -18.55 -1.42 7.60
N VAL A 448 -19.25 -2.21 6.78
CA VAL A 448 -19.85 -1.72 5.54
C VAL A 448 -21.08 -0.86 5.89
N PRO A 449 -21.13 0.42 5.48
CA PRO A 449 -22.21 1.34 5.90
C PRO A 449 -23.61 1.01 5.35
N GLU A 450 -23.72 0.10 4.37
CA GLU A 450 -24.94 -0.14 3.60
C GLU A 450 -25.79 -1.31 4.04
N CYS A 451 -25.46 -1.97 5.13
CA CYS A 451 -26.40 -2.83 5.77
C CYS A 451 -27.60 -2.01 6.26
N ARG A 452 -28.60 -1.84 5.40
CA ARG A 452 -29.94 -1.44 5.79
C ARG A 452 -30.66 -2.67 6.35
N GLY A 453 -30.14 -3.21 7.47
CA GLY A 453 -30.93 -4.10 8.30
C GLY A 453 -32.10 -3.33 8.89
N ASP A 454 -33.26 -3.95 8.95
CA ASP A 454 -34.33 -3.47 9.80
C ASP A 454 -33.76 -3.29 11.21
N LEU A 455 -34.32 -2.35 11.97
CA LEU A 455 -33.86 -1.91 13.32
C LEU A 455 -33.66 -3.05 14.36
N LEU A 456 -33.86 -4.29 13.99
CA LEU A 456 -33.80 -5.49 14.83
C LEU A 456 -32.64 -6.45 14.50
N ASP A 457 -31.90 -6.21 13.42
CA ASP A 457 -30.73 -7.04 13.06
C ASP A 457 -29.57 -6.11 12.72
N PRO A 458 -28.70 -5.79 13.70
CA PRO A 458 -27.54 -4.96 13.44
C PRO A 458 -26.63 -5.73 12.48
N CYS A 459 -26.31 -5.13 11.35
CA CYS A 459 -25.25 -5.60 10.47
C CYS A 459 -23.90 -5.54 11.20
N GLU A 460 -23.65 -6.50 12.05
CA GLU A 460 -22.41 -6.63 12.81
C GLU A 460 -21.33 -7.39 12.04
N GLN A 461 -21.62 -7.89 10.83
CA GLN A 461 -20.69 -8.73 10.12
C GLN A 461 -19.63 -7.88 9.40
N ARG A 462 -18.44 -7.91 9.92
CA ARG A 462 -17.22 -7.60 9.22
C ARG A 462 -16.97 -8.75 8.26
N ILE A 463 -16.89 -8.45 6.97
CA ILE A 463 -16.88 -9.50 5.96
C ILE A 463 -15.50 -9.54 5.30
N ALA A 464 -14.68 -10.50 5.74
CA ALA A 464 -13.46 -10.90 5.05
C ALA A 464 -13.78 -11.76 3.82
N ILE A 465 -12.77 -11.96 2.99
CA ILE A 465 -12.80 -12.89 1.84
C ILE A 465 -11.88 -14.07 2.18
N PRO A 466 -12.34 -15.10 2.90
CA PRO A 466 -11.46 -16.18 3.36
C PRO A 466 -10.74 -16.91 2.22
N ARG A 467 -11.36 -16.94 1.04
CA ARG A 467 -10.77 -17.59 -0.15
C ARG A 467 -9.52 -16.89 -0.69
N LEU A 468 -9.26 -15.66 -0.31
CA LEU A 468 -8.01 -14.97 -0.68
C LEU A 468 -6.77 -15.62 -0.05
N LEU A 469 -6.93 -16.28 1.10
CA LEU A 469 -5.85 -16.86 1.85
C LEU A 469 -5.85 -18.40 1.74
N ARG A 470 -4.68 -18.99 1.98
CA ARG A 470 -4.55 -20.43 2.15
C ARG A 470 -5.12 -20.81 3.52
N SER A 471 -5.86 -21.88 3.56
CA SER A 471 -6.35 -22.49 4.81
C SER A 471 -5.22 -23.19 5.53
#